data_9f085e1b9c1c3d1bffaca179839443f0
#
_entry.id   9f085e1b9c1c3d1bffaca179839443f0
#
_cell.length_a   1.000
_cell.length_b   1.000
_cell.length_c   1.000
_cell.angle_alpha   90.00
_cell.angle_beta   90.00
_cell.angle_gamma   90.00
#
_symmetry.space_group_name_H-M   'P 1'
#
loop_
_entity.id
_entity.type
_entity.pdbx_description
1 polymer ?
#
loop_
_entity_poly.entity_id
_entity_poly.type
_entity_poly.pdbx_seq_one_letter_code
_entity_poly.pdbx_strand_id
1 'polypeptide(L)'
;MKLTNETKERVSKYIVLTGNDDVDYMSVLALENIRKMIQNEIPNDISKYCMPECFKTSLVMTVNARTLQNFLTLRTSKHALWEIQLLAKAMYEALPDDHKILFESCING
;
A
#
# COMPACT_ATOMS: atom_id res chain seq x y z
N MET A 1 -4.20 -14.36 16.94
CA MET A 1 -3.27 -13.74 17.90
C MET A 1 -3.11 -12.27 17.64
N LYS A 2 -2.95 -11.51 18.73
CA LYS A 2 -2.73 -10.07 18.61
C LYS A 2 -1.25 -9.73 18.58
N LEU A 3 -0.88 -8.82 17.70
CA LEU A 3 0.46 -8.25 17.69
C LEU A 3 0.56 -7.18 18.77
N THR A 4 1.73 -7.07 19.39
CA THR A 4 2.01 -5.96 20.31
C THR A 4 2.17 -4.66 19.52
N ASN A 5 1.95 -3.52 20.17
CA ASN A 5 2.14 -2.22 19.52
C ASN A 5 3.57 -2.04 19.03
N GLU A 6 4.54 -2.53 19.78
CA GLU A 6 5.95 -2.48 19.40
C GLU A 6 6.21 -3.24 18.10
N THR A 7 5.66 -4.46 17.99
CA THR A 7 5.79 -5.26 16.77
C THR A 7 5.12 -4.57 15.59
N LYS A 8 3.91 -4.03 15.79
CA LYS A 8 3.18 -3.30 14.74
C LYS A 8 3.99 -2.12 14.21
N GLU A 9 4.56 -1.33 15.10
CA GLU A 9 5.38 -0.18 14.72
C GLU A 9 6.61 -0.60 13.92
N ARG A 10 7.26 -1.67 14.34
CA ARG A 10 8.47 -2.17 13.69
C ARG A 10 8.20 -2.72 12.30
N VAL A 11 7.15 -3.55 12.14
CA VAL A 11 6.84 -4.19 10.85
C VAL A 11 6.15 -3.25 9.88
N SER A 12 5.49 -2.21 10.36
CA SER A 12 4.79 -1.25 9.50
C SER A 12 5.72 -0.48 8.55
N LYS A 13 7.03 -0.55 8.78
CA LYS A 13 8.02 -0.01 7.85
C LYS A 13 8.11 -0.83 6.55
N TYR A 14 7.73 -2.09 6.59
CA TYR A 14 7.92 -3.05 5.49
C TYR A 14 6.62 -3.58 4.92
N ILE A 15 5.57 -3.67 5.72
CA ILE A 15 4.28 -4.23 5.31
C ILE A 15 3.12 -3.32 5.69
N VAL A 16 2.02 -3.46 4.95
CA VAL A 16 0.76 -2.77 5.25
C VAL A 16 -0.03 -3.62 6.23
N LEU A 17 -0.43 -3.03 7.36
CA LEU A 17 -1.30 -3.68 8.33
C LEU A 17 -2.76 -3.36 7.99
N THR A 18 -3.63 -4.37 8.10
CA THR A 18 -5.04 -4.26 7.70
C THR A 18 -5.96 -3.86 8.84
N GLY A 19 -5.50 -4.01 10.08
CA GLY A 19 -6.33 -3.85 11.27
C GLY A 19 -6.99 -5.15 11.73
N ASN A 20 -6.94 -6.21 10.93
CA ASN A 20 -7.39 -7.54 11.33
C ASN A 20 -6.23 -8.29 11.98
N ASP A 21 -6.36 -8.63 13.26
CA ASP A 21 -5.27 -9.21 14.04
C ASP A 21 -4.75 -10.53 13.45
N ASP A 22 -5.64 -11.39 12.97
CA ASP A 22 -5.25 -12.69 12.41
C ASP A 22 -4.48 -12.53 11.10
N VAL A 23 -4.97 -11.69 10.23
CA VAL A 23 -4.32 -11.41 8.94
C VAL A 23 -2.96 -10.77 9.19
N ASP A 24 -2.89 -9.78 10.06
CA ASP A 24 -1.66 -9.06 10.35
C ASP A 24 -0.61 -9.97 11.00
N TYR A 25 -1.05 -10.88 11.89
CA TYR A 25 -0.16 -11.87 12.47
C TYR A 25 0.46 -12.79 11.43
N MET A 26 -0.36 -13.29 10.50
CA MET A 26 0.14 -14.13 9.40
C MET A 26 1.08 -13.38 8.47
N SER A 27 0.82 -12.11 8.26
CA SER A 27 1.72 -11.25 7.45
C SER A 27 3.08 -11.09 8.12
N VAL A 28 3.12 -10.95 9.43
CA VAL A 28 4.39 -10.87 10.20
C VAL A 28 5.16 -12.19 10.10
N LEU A 29 4.46 -13.33 10.15
CA LEU A 29 5.11 -14.63 9.97
C LEU A 29 5.73 -14.74 8.58
N ALA A 30 5.03 -14.28 7.55
CA ALA A 30 5.56 -14.29 6.18
C ALA A 30 6.82 -13.41 6.06
N LEU A 31 6.81 -12.24 6.68
CA LEU A 31 7.96 -11.34 6.70
C LEU A 31 9.15 -12.01 7.42
N GLU A 32 8.89 -12.68 8.54
CA GLU A 32 9.92 -13.41 9.29
C GLU A 32 10.54 -14.53 8.46
N ASN A 33 9.74 -15.23 7.66
CA ASN A 33 10.24 -16.27 6.76
C ASN A 33 11.18 -15.69 5.70
N ILE A 34 10.85 -14.51 5.15
CA ILE A 34 11.73 -13.81 4.20
C ILE A 34 13.06 -13.45 4.87
N ARG A 35 13.01 -12.95 6.11
CA ARG A 35 14.21 -12.61 6.86
C ARG A 35 15.13 -13.81 7.03
N LYS A 36 14.56 -14.98 7.37
CA LYS A 36 15.32 -16.22 7.50
C LYS A 36 15.98 -16.65 6.19
N MET A 37 15.28 -16.50 5.07
CA MET A 37 15.81 -16.81 3.75
C MET A 37 17.01 -15.91 3.41
N ILE A 38 16.93 -14.63 3.72
CA ILE A 38 18.02 -13.68 3.50
C ILE A 38 19.23 -14.08 4.36
N GLN A 39 19.01 -14.45 5.62
CA GLN A 39 20.09 -14.91 6.51
C GLN A 39 20.75 -16.19 6.01
N ASN A 40 20.01 -17.05 5.32
CA ASN A 40 20.53 -18.30 4.73
C ASN A 40 21.13 -18.07 3.34
N GLU A 41 21.32 -16.83 2.93
CA GLU A 41 21.96 -16.44 1.66
C GLU A 41 21.23 -16.97 0.43
N ILE A 42 19.89 -17.15 0.52
CA ILE A 42 19.07 -17.51 -0.63
C ILE A 42 18.99 -16.31 -1.58
N PRO A 43 19.22 -16.48 -2.89
CA PRO A 43 19.15 -15.38 -3.85
C PRO A 43 17.79 -14.67 -3.85
N ASN A 44 17.81 -13.35 -4.02
CA ASN A 44 16.59 -12.53 -3.97
C ASN A 44 15.55 -12.92 -5.03
N ASP A 45 16.01 -13.35 -6.21
CA ASP A 45 15.11 -13.74 -7.30
C ASP A 45 14.34 -15.04 -6.99
N ILE A 46 14.79 -15.81 -6.00
CA ILE A 46 14.11 -17.01 -5.52
C ILE A 46 13.29 -16.69 -4.27
N SER A 47 13.88 -16.00 -3.28
CA SER A 47 13.20 -15.71 -2.01
C SER A 47 11.98 -14.80 -2.19
N LYS A 48 11.94 -13.97 -3.24
CA LYS A 48 10.82 -13.09 -3.53
C LYS A 48 9.50 -13.84 -3.76
N TYR A 49 9.54 -15.11 -4.14
CA TYR A 49 8.31 -15.90 -4.32
C TYR A 49 7.52 -16.10 -3.04
N CYS A 50 8.15 -15.94 -1.89
CA CYS A 50 7.48 -16.02 -0.59
C CYS A 50 7.09 -14.65 -0.04
N MET A 51 7.33 -13.59 -0.79
CA MET A 51 7.01 -12.23 -0.36
C MET A 51 5.50 -12.04 -0.28
N PRO A 52 4.96 -11.59 0.87
CA PRO A 52 3.52 -11.39 1.00
C PRO A 52 3.06 -10.19 0.18
N GLU A 53 1.81 -10.24 -0.26
CA GLU A 53 1.20 -9.17 -1.04
C GLU A 53 1.18 -7.83 -0.29
N CYS A 54 1.16 -7.87 1.04
CA CYS A 54 1.16 -6.67 1.88
C CYS A 54 2.52 -5.96 1.95
N PHE A 55 3.55 -6.49 1.31
CA PHE A 55 4.89 -5.87 1.33
C PHE A 55 4.84 -4.52 0.62
N LYS A 56 5.39 -3.49 1.29
CA LYS A 56 5.37 -2.12 0.77
C LYS A 56 6.34 -1.94 -0.38
N THR A 57 5.92 -1.16 -1.36
CA THR A 57 6.78 -0.74 -2.47
C THR A 57 6.51 0.73 -2.77
N SER A 58 7.35 1.30 -3.60
CA SER A 58 7.16 2.66 -4.09
C SER A 58 7.52 2.72 -5.56
N LEU A 59 6.84 3.60 -6.28
CA LEU A 59 7.13 3.85 -7.68
C LEU A 59 6.89 5.33 -8.01
N VAL A 60 7.51 5.78 -9.09
CA VAL A 60 7.24 7.10 -9.65
C VAL A 60 6.51 6.88 -10.97
N MET A 61 5.40 7.59 -11.16
CA MET A 61 4.68 7.54 -12.41
C MET A 61 4.41 8.96 -12.93
N THR A 62 4.37 9.08 -14.25
CA THR A 62 4.03 10.33 -14.93
C THR A 62 2.75 10.11 -15.72
N VAL A 63 1.74 10.94 -15.46
CA VAL A 63 0.45 10.85 -16.15
C VAL A 63 -0.02 12.25 -16.51
N ASN A 64 -0.83 12.37 -17.59
CA ASN A 64 -1.46 13.64 -17.90
C ASN A 64 -2.69 13.85 -17.00
N ALA A 65 -3.22 15.09 -17.00
CA ALA A 65 -4.34 15.46 -16.13
C ALA A 65 -5.59 14.64 -16.41
N ARG A 66 -5.88 14.34 -17.66
CA ARG A 66 -7.09 13.57 -18.02
C ARG A 66 -7.01 12.13 -17.51
N THR A 67 -5.84 11.50 -17.62
CA THR A 67 -5.62 10.16 -17.09
C THR A 67 -5.78 10.16 -15.56
N LEU A 68 -5.25 11.17 -14.89
CA LEU A 68 -5.39 11.29 -13.45
C LEU A 68 -6.84 11.53 -13.04
N GLN A 69 -7.61 12.34 -13.78
CA GLN A 69 -9.05 12.51 -13.54
C GLN A 69 -9.79 11.17 -13.59
N ASN A 70 -9.54 10.36 -14.62
CA ASN A 70 -10.13 9.03 -14.74
C ASN A 70 -9.75 8.14 -13.57
N PHE A 71 -8.48 8.11 -13.20
CA PHE A 71 -8.00 7.30 -12.08
C PHE A 71 -8.71 7.69 -10.78
N LEU A 72 -8.76 8.98 -10.47
CA LEU A 72 -9.40 9.47 -9.23
C LEU A 72 -10.89 9.15 -9.21
N THR A 73 -11.59 9.35 -10.33
CA THR A 73 -13.01 9.04 -10.42
C THR A 73 -13.30 7.57 -10.13
N LEU A 74 -12.51 6.67 -10.70
CA LEU A 74 -12.71 5.23 -10.52
C LEU A 74 -12.25 4.74 -9.16
N ARG A 75 -11.14 5.25 -8.66
CA ARG A 75 -10.48 4.69 -7.47
C ARG A 75 -10.90 5.33 -6.15
N THR A 76 -11.55 6.49 -6.17
CA THR A 76 -12.16 7.06 -4.97
C THR A 76 -13.61 6.59 -4.80
N SER A 77 -14.13 5.80 -5.73
CA SER A 77 -15.46 5.21 -5.65
C SER A 77 -15.57 4.26 -4.46
N LYS A 78 -16.73 4.18 -3.83
CA LYS A 78 -17.02 3.25 -2.74
C LYS A 78 -16.89 1.78 -3.17
N HIS A 79 -16.97 1.50 -4.47
CA HIS A 79 -16.83 0.15 -5.02
C HIS A 79 -15.38 -0.28 -5.22
N ALA A 80 -14.43 0.64 -5.13
CA ALA A 80 -13.01 0.32 -5.22
C ALA A 80 -12.51 -0.34 -3.93
N LEU A 81 -11.41 -1.09 -4.03
CA LEU A 81 -10.77 -1.69 -2.85
C LEU A 81 -10.32 -0.60 -1.88
N TRP A 82 -10.40 -0.89 -0.59
CA TRP A 82 -10.13 0.11 0.45
C TRP A 82 -8.73 0.76 0.33
N GLU A 83 -7.72 -0.03 -0.01
CA GLU A 83 -6.35 0.47 -0.09
C GLU A 83 -6.17 1.40 -1.29
N ILE A 84 -6.72 1.04 -2.44
CA ILE A 84 -6.62 1.90 -3.63
C ILE A 84 -7.41 3.20 -3.46
N GLN A 85 -8.50 3.17 -2.68
CA GLN A 85 -9.22 4.40 -2.33
C GLN A 85 -8.33 5.34 -1.53
N LEU A 86 -7.61 4.81 -0.55
CA LEU A 86 -6.69 5.60 0.27
C LEU A 86 -5.55 6.18 -0.56
N LEU A 87 -4.99 5.37 -1.46
CA LEU A 87 -3.93 5.83 -2.37
C LEU A 87 -4.42 6.96 -3.26
N ALA A 88 -5.59 6.79 -3.88
CA ALA A 88 -6.15 7.81 -4.77
C ALA A 88 -6.41 9.12 -4.01
N LYS A 89 -6.95 9.07 -2.81
CA LYS A 89 -7.18 10.25 -1.98
C LYS A 89 -5.87 10.91 -1.59
N ALA A 90 -4.85 10.14 -1.25
CA ALA A 90 -3.53 10.67 -0.92
C ALA A 90 -2.88 11.34 -2.13
N MET A 91 -3.06 10.79 -3.32
CA MET A 91 -2.56 11.41 -4.57
C MET A 91 -3.22 12.76 -4.81
N TYR A 92 -4.53 12.86 -4.60
CA TYR A 92 -5.25 14.12 -4.72
C TYR A 92 -4.73 15.15 -3.72
N GLU A 93 -4.60 14.77 -2.45
CA GLU A 93 -4.13 15.67 -1.39
C GLU A 93 -2.69 16.16 -1.62
N ALA A 94 -1.88 15.36 -2.30
CA ALA A 94 -0.50 15.71 -2.61
C ALA A 94 -0.35 16.71 -3.76
N LEU A 95 -1.43 16.98 -4.51
CA LEU A 95 -1.40 17.93 -5.61
C LEU A 95 -1.23 19.36 -5.09
N PRO A 96 -0.56 20.24 -5.87
CA PRO A 96 -0.54 21.68 -5.56
C PRO A 96 -1.96 22.23 -5.51
N ASP A 97 -2.22 23.19 -4.63
CA ASP A 97 -3.56 23.74 -4.41
C ASP A 97 -4.18 24.32 -5.69
N ASP A 98 -3.38 24.97 -6.51
CA ASP A 98 -3.84 25.54 -7.78
C ASP A 98 -4.18 24.50 -8.83
N HIS A 99 -3.69 23.24 -8.66
CA HIS A 99 -4.04 22.12 -9.53
C HIS A 99 -5.26 21.33 -9.04
N LYS A 100 -5.55 21.35 -7.74
CA LYS A 100 -6.66 20.59 -7.15
C LYS A 100 -8.01 20.93 -7.78
N ILE A 101 -8.19 22.16 -8.22
CA ILE A 101 -9.45 22.60 -8.82
C ILE A 101 -9.84 21.75 -10.04
N LEU A 102 -8.85 21.23 -10.78
CA LEU A 102 -9.09 20.37 -11.94
C LEU A 102 -9.64 19.00 -11.58
N PHE A 103 -9.51 18.58 -10.32
CA PHE A 103 -9.80 17.22 -9.87
C PHE A 103 -10.87 17.13 -8.79
N GLU A 104 -11.37 18.27 -8.29
CA GLU A 104 -12.36 18.29 -7.20
C GLU A 104 -13.60 17.46 -7.52
N SER A 105 -14.12 17.56 -8.74
CA SER A 105 -15.32 16.83 -9.16
C SER A 105 -15.07 15.33 -9.34
N CYS A 106 -13.82 14.90 -9.37
CA CYS A 106 -13.46 13.51 -9.56
C CYS A 106 -13.41 12.71 -8.25
N ILE A 107 -13.40 13.38 -7.11
CA ILE A 107 -13.28 12.73 -5.80
C ILE A 107 -14.68 12.35 -5.32
N ASN A 108 -14.85 11.05 -5.05
CA ASN A 108 -16.09 10.51 -4.52
C ASN A 108 -16.10 10.52 -2.99
N GLY A 109 -17.10 11.16 -2.44
CA GLY A 109 -17.39 11.17 -1.01
C GLY A 109 -16.32 11.63 -0.07
#